data_c771471c4ee6a1df969186b0103a973b
#
_entry.id   c771471c4ee6a1df969186b0103a973b
#
_cell.length_a   1.000
_cell.length_b   1.000
_cell.length_c   1.000
_cell.angle_alpha   90.00
_cell.angle_beta   90.00
_cell.angle_gamma   90.00
#
_symmetry.space_group_name_H-M   'P 1'
#
loop_
_entity.id
_entity.type
_entity.pdbx_description
1 polymer ?
#
loop_
_entity_poly.entity_id
_entity_poly.type
_entity_poly.pdbx_seq_one_letter_code
_entity_poly.pdbx_strand_id
1 'polypeptide(L)'
;MKEDGFSTRAIHGQEPRAGAGVPLVPPIVTATTFAFESAAQFARVMAEEEYGFLYSRLRNPTLEELNTVLADLEGAEAAYAFSSGMGAITAALLTTLSPGDTLLVPRQLYGTTYSLVERRLRPLGIEVEYADVTDLVQWKRPARVRYVETLANPGMPLADLAAIAETKGDGLLVVDNTFASPFLCRPLEHGADIVCESATKYLNGHHDVSAGVLAGSKELVQAAREHQVDTGGMLDPFSAFLLRRGLKTLALRVERSSLNAHQLATFLEGHPRVERVHYAGLESFPQYELALSQLADSGGILALELGGREAAEAFMDALQLAYRATSLGGVETVVSHPASTSHRQFTPEQLAGAGITPGLLRVSVGCEDGDDIVADFRGALERL
;
A
#
# COMPACT_ATOMS: atom_id res chain seq x y z
N MET A 1 -23.10 11.10 18.15
CA MET A 1 -22.01 12.10 18.00
C MET A 1 -21.62 12.09 16.53
N LYS A 2 -21.26 13.23 15.96
CA LYS A 2 -20.73 13.28 14.58
C LYS A 2 -19.39 12.56 14.61
N GLU A 3 -19.17 11.61 13.69
CA GLU A 3 -17.86 10.97 13.59
C GLU A 3 -16.80 12.03 13.23
N ASP A 4 -15.66 11.95 13.89
CA ASP A 4 -14.52 12.83 13.59
C ASP A 4 -13.99 12.56 12.18
N GLY A 5 -13.58 13.62 11.47
CA GLY A 5 -13.00 13.52 10.13
C GLY A 5 -11.67 12.76 10.14
N PHE A 6 -11.25 12.27 8.98
CA PHE A 6 -10.05 11.45 8.80
C PHE A 6 -8.79 12.06 9.45
N SER A 7 -8.50 13.34 9.17
CA SER A 7 -7.33 14.04 9.73
C SER A 7 -7.35 14.12 11.25
N THR A 8 -8.52 14.33 11.86
CA THR A 8 -8.69 14.34 13.31
C THR A 8 -8.38 12.97 13.91
N ARG A 9 -8.89 11.90 13.31
CA ARG A 9 -8.63 10.52 13.73
C ARG A 9 -7.16 10.14 13.56
N ALA A 10 -6.53 10.49 12.44
CA ALA A 10 -5.11 10.26 12.20
C ALA A 10 -4.20 10.97 13.21
N ILE A 11 -4.55 12.18 13.64
CA ILE A 11 -3.77 12.96 14.61
C ILE A 11 -3.96 12.43 16.03
N HIS A 12 -5.21 12.24 16.45
CA HIS A 12 -5.54 11.98 17.84
C HIS A 12 -5.62 10.50 18.22
N GLY A 13 -5.94 9.61 17.26
CA GLY A 13 -6.27 8.22 17.56
C GLY A 13 -7.54 8.11 18.41
N GLN A 14 -7.77 6.94 18.97
CA GLN A 14 -8.93 6.65 19.83
C GLN A 14 -8.62 6.67 21.33
N GLU A 15 -7.39 6.98 21.74
CA GLU A 15 -7.03 6.94 23.15
C GLU A 15 -7.76 7.99 23.98
N PRO A 16 -8.37 7.60 25.12
CA PRO A 16 -8.96 8.54 26.05
C PRO A 16 -7.89 9.42 26.68
N ARG A 17 -8.00 10.72 26.55
CA ARG A 17 -7.14 11.71 27.21
C ARG A 17 -7.55 11.83 28.68
N ALA A 18 -7.24 10.80 29.48
CA ALA A 18 -7.58 10.78 30.89
C ALA A 18 -6.34 11.01 31.77
N GLY A 19 -6.44 11.94 32.71
CA GLY A 19 -5.45 12.21 33.76
C GLY A 19 -4.64 13.49 33.56
N ALA A 20 -3.93 13.91 34.62
CA ALA A 20 -3.07 15.07 34.60
C ALA A 20 -1.70 14.71 34.02
N GLY A 21 -1.21 15.50 33.05
CA GLY A 21 0.14 15.33 32.50
C GLY A 21 0.30 14.15 31.53
N VAL A 22 -0.73 13.88 30.71
CA VAL A 22 -0.64 12.86 29.63
C VAL A 22 0.25 13.37 28.51
N PRO A 23 1.27 12.58 28.05
CA PRO A 23 2.13 13.00 26.95
C PRO A 23 1.34 13.08 25.64
N LEU A 24 1.62 14.12 24.82
CA LEU A 24 1.01 14.26 23.49
C LEU A 24 1.58 13.27 22.46
N VAL A 25 2.73 12.69 22.76
CA VAL A 25 3.39 11.66 21.94
C VAL A 25 3.47 10.39 22.78
N PRO A 26 2.93 9.27 22.31
CA PRO A 26 3.01 8.01 23.03
C PRO A 26 4.46 7.61 23.36
N PRO A 27 4.75 7.08 24.56
CA PRO A 27 6.06 6.57 24.89
C PRO A 27 6.47 5.38 24.00
N ILE A 28 7.75 5.26 23.67
CA ILE A 28 8.27 4.08 22.97
C ILE A 28 8.62 3.03 24.02
N VAL A 29 7.92 1.91 24.01
CA VAL A 29 8.21 0.76 24.89
C VAL A 29 9.10 -0.22 24.14
N THR A 30 10.40 -0.15 24.41
CA THR A 30 11.42 -1.02 23.78
C THR A 30 11.64 -2.33 24.51
N ALA A 31 10.95 -2.55 25.64
CA ALA A 31 11.06 -3.79 26.41
C ALA A 31 10.67 -5.02 25.59
N THR A 32 11.55 -6.00 25.51
CA THR A 32 11.27 -7.30 24.88
C THR A 32 10.44 -8.20 25.79
N THR A 33 10.67 -8.14 27.12
CA THR A 33 10.04 -8.99 28.13
C THR A 33 9.47 -8.12 29.25
N PHE A 34 8.45 -8.65 29.93
CA PHE A 34 7.71 -7.96 30.99
C PHE A 34 7.69 -8.85 32.24
N ALA A 35 7.81 -8.23 33.42
CA ALA A 35 7.77 -8.90 34.72
C ALA A 35 6.34 -8.92 35.31
N PHE A 36 6.04 -9.94 36.08
CA PHE A 36 4.73 -10.14 36.76
C PHE A 36 4.91 -10.17 38.27
N GLU A 37 3.88 -9.76 39.00
CA GLU A 37 3.87 -9.76 40.46
C GLU A 37 3.80 -11.18 41.04
N SER A 38 3.20 -12.13 40.30
CA SER A 38 3.06 -13.52 40.75
C SER A 38 3.08 -14.51 39.60
N ALA A 39 3.45 -15.76 39.89
CA ALA A 39 3.37 -16.88 38.94
C ALA A 39 1.92 -17.13 38.45
N ALA A 40 0.92 -16.89 39.32
CA ALA A 40 -0.48 -17.04 38.95
C ALA A 40 -0.93 -15.97 37.95
N GLN A 41 -0.51 -14.70 38.11
CA GLN A 41 -0.77 -13.65 37.13
C GLN A 41 -0.08 -13.96 35.81
N PHE A 42 1.20 -14.34 35.84
CA PHE A 42 1.93 -14.75 34.65
C PHE A 42 1.20 -15.85 33.86
N ALA A 43 0.70 -16.88 34.57
CA ALA A 43 -0.05 -17.98 33.95
C ALA A 43 -1.35 -17.51 33.28
N ARG A 44 -2.13 -16.62 33.92
CA ARG A 44 -3.38 -16.09 33.35
C ARG A 44 -3.12 -15.22 32.11
N VAL A 45 -2.10 -14.38 32.15
CA VAL A 45 -1.74 -13.55 30.97
C VAL A 45 -1.22 -14.44 29.84
N MET A 46 -0.46 -15.49 30.16
CA MET A 46 0.02 -16.48 29.16
C MET A 46 -1.13 -17.26 28.52
N ALA A 47 -2.19 -17.55 29.28
CA ALA A 47 -3.39 -18.22 28.80
C ALA A 47 -4.41 -17.28 28.14
N GLU A 48 -4.08 -16.00 28.00
CA GLU A 48 -4.97 -14.92 27.49
C GLU A 48 -6.28 -14.74 28.33
N GLU A 49 -6.30 -15.23 29.56
CA GLU A 49 -7.39 -15.05 30.53
C GLU A 49 -7.35 -13.65 31.19
N GLU A 50 -6.20 -13.01 31.18
CA GLU A 50 -5.97 -11.66 31.69
C GLU A 50 -5.19 -10.85 30.64
N TYR A 51 -5.63 -9.61 30.38
CA TYR A 51 -4.92 -8.72 29.48
C TYR A 51 -3.56 -8.33 30.04
N GLY A 52 -2.51 -8.41 29.23
CA GLY A 52 -1.17 -8.01 29.63
C GLY A 52 -0.14 -8.15 28.51
N PHE A 53 1.06 -7.70 28.78
CA PHE A 53 2.22 -7.80 27.89
C PHE A 53 3.19 -8.84 28.46
N LEU A 54 3.62 -9.77 27.62
CA LEU A 54 4.55 -10.85 27.96
C LEU A 54 5.89 -10.68 27.28
N TYR A 55 5.80 -10.57 25.98
CA TYR A 55 6.94 -10.58 25.07
C TYR A 55 6.58 -9.80 23.82
N SER A 56 7.43 -8.88 23.38
CA SER A 56 7.10 -7.92 22.32
C SER A 56 6.73 -8.54 20.98
N ARG A 57 7.23 -9.76 20.66
CA ARG A 57 6.80 -10.47 19.44
C ARG A 57 5.31 -10.86 19.49
N LEU A 58 4.77 -11.07 20.68
CA LEU A 58 3.37 -11.39 20.90
C LEU A 58 2.52 -10.13 20.97
N ARG A 59 2.96 -9.16 21.78
CA ARG A 59 2.21 -7.92 22.06
C ARG A 59 3.12 -6.85 22.66
N ASN A 60 2.99 -5.61 22.19
CA ASN A 60 3.77 -4.47 22.68
C ASN A 60 2.90 -3.21 22.74
N PRO A 61 2.96 -2.39 23.80
CA PRO A 61 2.10 -1.20 23.97
C PRO A 61 2.18 -0.21 22.80
N THR A 62 3.39 0.03 22.26
CA THR A 62 3.59 0.97 21.14
C THR A 62 2.95 0.45 19.85
N LEU A 63 3.02 -0.88 19.60
CA LEU A 63 2.38 -1.49 18.45
C LEU A 63 0.86 -1.53 18.58
N GLU A 64 0.33 -1.74 19.77
CA GLU A 64 -1.13 -1.78 19.97
C GLU A 64 -1.78 -0.42 19.73
N GLU A 65 -1.16 0.67 20.19
CA GLU A 65 -1.62 2.02 19.86
C GLU A 65 -1.62 2.25 18.35
N LEU A 66 -0.53 1.88 17.67
CA LEU A 66 -0.45 1.97 16.21
C LEU A 66 -1.54 1.14 15.51
N ASN A 67 -1.73 -0.13 15.92
CA ASN A 67 -2.71 -1.03 15.32
C ASN A 67 -4.14 -0.50 15.47
N THR A 68 -4.46 0.11 16.63
CA THR A 68 -5.77 0.73 16.87
C THR A 68 -6.03 1.89 15.91
N VAL A 69 -5.03 2.74 15.70
CA VAL A 69 -5.16 3.88 14.76
C VAL A 69 -5.28 3.39 13.32
N LEU A 70 -4.50 2.39 12.93
CA LEU A 70 -4.57 1.81 11.59
C LEU A 70 -5.95 1.19 11.30
N ALA A 71 -6.51 0.43 12.26
CA ALA A 71 -7.86 -0.12 12.13
C ALA A 71 -8.92 0.98 11.95
N ASP A 72 -8.82 2.06 12.73
CA ASP A 72 -9.73 3.20 12.63
C ASP A 72 -9.65 3.91 11.27
N LEU A 73 -8.44 4.14 10.76
CA LEU A 73 -8.25 4.80 9.47
C LEU A 73 -8.74 3.96 8.30
N GLU A 74 -8.55 2.63 8.33
CA GLU A 74 -9.04 1.69 7.33
C GLU A 74 -10.55 1.42 7.43
N GLY A 75 -11.20 1.83 8.54
CA GLY A 75 -12.59 1.46 8.81
C GLY A 75 -12.77 -0.03 9.11
N ALA A 76 -11.74 -0.68 9.66
CA ALA A 76 -11.67 -2.10 9.95
C ALA A 76 -12.03 -2.41 11.41
N GLU A 77 -12.44 -3.66 11.67
CA GLU A 77 -12.64 -4.15 13.04
C GLU A 77 -11.31 -4.30 13.80
N ALA A 78 -10.24 -4.63 13.06
CA ALA A 78 -8.88 -4.75 13.58
C ALA A 78 -7.85 -4.48 12.47
N ALA A 79 -6.62 -4.13 12.88
CA ALA A 79 -5.44 -4.08 12.03
C ALA A 79 -4.23 -4.62 12.78
N TYR A 80 -3.22 -5.04 12.01
CA TYR A 80 -1.95 -5.50 12.56
C TYR A 80 -0.78 -5.01 11.70
N ALA A 81 0.28 -4.53 12.38
CA ALA A 81 1.48 -4.03 11.73
C ALA A 81 2.55 -5.13 11.61
N PHE A 82 3.17 -5.19 10.44
CA PHE A 82 4.23 -6.13 10.05
C PHE A 82 5.53 -5.39 9.75
N SER A 83 6.66 -6.09 9.75
CA SER A 83 7.97 -5.52 9.41
C SER A 83 8.11 -5.10 7.95
N SER A 84 7.18 -5.47 7.08
CA SER A 84 7.15 -5.06 5.66
C SER A 84 5.78 -5.30 5.02
N GLY A 85 5.47 -4.59 3.93
CA GLY A 85 4.27 -4.85 3.13
C GLY A 85 4.21 -6.30 2.62
N MET A 86 5.35 -6.86 2.19
CA MET A 86 5.40 -8.27 1.79
C MET A 86 5.12 -9.23 2.95
N GLY A 87 5.45 -8.85 4.20
CA GLY A 87 5.07 -9.61 5.39
C GLY A 87 3.55 -9.65 5.57
N ALA A 88 2.88 -8.50 5.41
CA ALA A 88 1.43 -8.40 5.48
C ALA A 88 0.74 -9.21 4.36
N ILE A 89 1.18 -9.06 3.10
CA ILE A 89 0.65 -9.80 1.95
C ILE A 89 0.86 -11.31 2.11
N THR A 90 2.05 -11.73 2.56
CA THR A 90 2.35 -13.14 2.78
C THR A 90 1.45 -13.73 3.88
N ALA A 91 1.25 -13.02 4.99
CA ALA A 91 0.34 -13.43 6.04
C ALA A 91 -1.09 -13.54 5.53
N ALA A 92 -1.61 -12.53 4.80
CA ALA A 92 -2.93 -12.57 4.21
C ALA A 92 -3.14 -13.81 3.33
N LEU A 93 -2.20 -14.11 2.44
CA LEU A 93 -2.35 -15.21 1.48
C LEU A 93 -2.14 -16.59 2.13
N LEU A 94 -1.16 -16.76 3.03
CA LEU A 94 -0.90 -18.04 3.69
C LEU A 94 -1.92 -18.41 4.77
N THR A 95 -2.65 -17.45 5.31
CA THR A 95 -3.72 -17.73 6.29
C THR A 95 -5.08 -17.96 5.65
N THR A 96 -5.25 -17.62 4.37
CA THR A 96 -6.52 -17.74 3.64
C THR A 96 -6.51 -18.82 2.58
N LEU A 97 -5.34 -19.35 2.21
CA LEU A 97 -5.15 -20.36 1.16
C LEU A 97 -4.59 -21.66 1.73
N SER A 98 -5.10 -22.78 1.22
CA SER A 98 -4.61 -24.13 1.45
C SER A 98 -4.19 -24.78 0.13
N PRO A 99 -3.33 -25.84 0.16
CA PRO A 99 -3.00 -26.59 -1.06
C PRO A 99 -4.26 -27.08 -1.80
N GLY A 100 -4.33 -26.81 -3.11
CA GLY A 100 -5.51 -27.09 -3.96
C GLY A 100 -6.45 -25.91 -4.12
N ASP A 101 -6.32 -24.86 -3.31
CA ASP A 101 -7.11 -23.63 -3.50
C ASP A 101 -6.61 -22.83 -4.72
N THR A 102 -7.54 -22.13 -5.37
CA THR A 102 -7.24 -21.20 -6.47
C THR A 102 -7.07 -19.78 -5.92
N LEU A 103 -5.96 -19.15 -6.29
CA LEU A 103 -5.66 -17.73 -6.14
C LEU A 103 -5.78 -17.04 -7.50
N LEU A 104 -6.71 -16.11 -7.63
CA LEU A 104 -6.88 -15.27 -8.82
C LEU A 104 -6.19 -13.91 -8.60
N VAL A 105 -5.24 -13.57 -9.46
CA VAL A 105 -4.42 -12.34 -9.36
C VAL A 105 -4.42 -11.56 -10.67
N PRO A 106 -4.18 -10.23 -10.65
CA PRO A 106 -4.07 -9.46 -11.88
C PRO A 106 -2.76 -9.78 -12.62
N ARG A 107 -2.76 -9.58 -13.94
CA ARG A 107 -1.52 -9.61 -14.74
C ARG A 107 -0.61 -8.43 -14.39
N GLN A 108 -1.23 -7.29 -14.07
CA GLN A 108 -0.59 -6.08 -13.58
C GLN A 108 -0.39 -6.22 -12.06
N LEU A 109 0.75 -6.75 -11.65
CA LEU A 109 1.03 -7.10 -10.26
C LEU A 109 2.41 -6.59 -9.84
N TYR A 110 2.52 -6.09 -8.63
CA TYR A 110 3.82 -5.71 -8.08
C TYR A 110 4.83 -6.86 -8.20
N GLY A 111 6.04 -6.58 -8.73
CA GLY A 111 7.00 -7.61 -9.12
C GLY A 111 7.41 -8.56 -7.98
N THR A 112 7.43 -8.09 -6.72
CA THR A 112 7.74 -8.97 -5.59
C THR A 112 6.55 -9.85 -5.20
N THR A 113 5.31 -9.34 -5.31
CA THR A 113 4.10 -10.15 -5.13
C THR A 113 4.02 -11.22 -6.22
N TYR A 114 4.33 -10.90 -7.48
CA TYR A 114 4.48 -11.89 -8.55
C TYR A 114 5.51 -12.98 -8.18
N SER A 115 6.68 -12.59 -7.66
CA SER A 115 7.70 -13.55 -7.22
C SER A 115 7.22 -14.43 -6.06
N LEU A 116 6.46 -13.88 -5.10
CA LEU A 116 5.84 -14.64 -4.01
C LEU A 116 4.89 -15.69 -4.57
N VAL A 117 3.99 -15.28 -5.45
CA VAL A 117 2.98 -16.14 -6.05
C VAL A 117 3.63 -17.30 -6.83
N GLU A 118 4.55 -17.00 -7.74
CA GLU A 118 5.14 -18.02 -8.61
C GLU A 118 6.17 -18.91 -7.90
N ARG A 119 7.00 -18.34 -7.02
CA ARG A 119 8.14 -19.07 -6.44
C ARG A 119 7.85 -19.68 -5.08
N ARG A 120 6.78 -19.25 -4.41
CA ARG A 120 6.45 -19.75 -3.06
C ARG A 120 5.08 -20.39 -2.99
N LEU A 121 4.02 -19.71 -3.48
CA LEU A 121 2.66 -20.24 -3.34
C LEU A 121 2.40 -21.42 -4.30
N ARG A 122 2.78 -21.32 -5.59
CA ARG A 122 2.65 -22.46 -6.52
C ARG A 122 3.33 -23.75 -6.01
N PRO A 123 4.59 -23.71 -5.58
CA PRO A 123 5.23 -24.91 -5.01
C PRO A 123 4.57 -25.46 -3.75
N LEU A 124 3.80 -24.65 -3.02
CA LEU A 124 2.97 -25.10 -1.89
C LEU A 124 1.63 -25.71 -2.32
N GLY A 125 1.40 -25.85 -3.63
CA GLY A 125 0.18 -26.47 -4.16
C GLY A 125 -0.99 -25.52 -4.36
N ILE A 126 -0.76 -24.19 -4.33
CA ILE A 126 -1.78 -23.20 -4.65
C ILE A 126 -1.91 -23.10 -6.18
N GLU A 127 -3.12 -23.21 -6.70
CA GLU A 127 -3.42 -22.98 -8.11
C GLU A 127 -3.51 -21.49 -8.38
N VAL A 128 -2.65 -20.97 -9.27
CA VAL A 128 -2.59 -19.53 -9.57
C VAL A 128 -3.12 -19.26 -10.97
N GLU A 129 -4.13 -18.40 -11.03
CA GLU A 129 -4.70 -17.90 -12.27
C GLU A 129 -4.53 -16.39 -12.41
N TYR A 130 -4.34 -15.95 -13.65
CA TYR A 130 -4.16 -14.53 -13.98
C TYR A 130 -5.37 -13.96 -14.70
N ALA A 131 -5.79 -12.75 -14.30
CA ALA A 131 -6.86 -11.97 -14.93
C ALA A 131 -6.35 -10.60 -15.37
N ASP A 132 -6.99 -10.00 -16.37
CA ASP A 132 -6.85 -8.57 -16.61
C ASP A 132 -7.70 -7.83 -15.56
N VAL A 133 -7.11 -6.84 -14.90
CA VAL A 133 -7.81 -6.11 -13.82
C VAL A 133 -9.02 -5.32 -14.33
N THR A 134 -9.02 -4.97 -15.63
CA THR A 134 -10.10 -4.20 -16.27
C THR A 134 -11.16 -5.08 -16.91
N ASP A 135 -10.95 -6.40 -17.03
CA ASP A 135 -11.90 -7.35 -17.62
C ASP A 135 -12.67 -8.11 -16.53
N LEU A 136 -13.78 -7.56 -16.09
CA LEU A 136 -14.63 -8.13 -15.03
C LEU A 136 -15.14 -9.56 -15.35
N VAL A 137 -15.18 -9.97 -16.62
CA VAL A 137 -15.59 -11.34 -16.99
C VAL A 137 -14.56 -12.36 -16.47
N GLN A 138 -13.28 -12.04 -16.53
CA GLN A 138 -12.22 -12.91 -16.03
C GLN A 138 -12.25 -13.09 -14.52
N TRP A 139 -12.81 -12.13 -13.77
CA TRP A 139 -12.92 -12.18 -12.31
C TRP A 139 -14.06 -13.05 -11.80
N LYS A 140 -15.00 -13.46 -12.69
CA LYS A 140 -16.10 -14.38 -12.36
C LYS A 140 -15.64 -15.83 -12.21
N ARG A 141 -14.41 -16.18 -12.55
CA ARG A 141 -13.86 -17.53 -12.37
C ARG A 141 -13.86 -17.91 -10.89
N PRO A 142 -14.19 -19.18 -10.54
CA PRO A 142 -14.13 -19.64 -9.15
C PRO A 142 -12.71 -19.48 -8.59
N ALA A 143 -12.61 -18.89 -7.40
CA ALA A 143 -11.34 -18.76 -6.70
C ALA A 143 -11.60 -18.64 -5.19
N ARG A 144 -10.72 -19.24 -4.38
CA ARG A 144 -10.74 -19.10 -2.92
C ARG A 144 -10.36 -17.68 -2.52
N VAL A 145 -9.35 -17.11 -3.18
CA VAL A 145 -8.91 -15.73 -2.94
C VAL A 145 -8.78 -15.01 -4.27
N ARG A 146 -9.32 -13.80 -4.33
CA ARG A 146 -9.03 -12.79 -5.32
C ARG A 146 -8.11 -11.76 -4.69
N TYR A 147 -6.96 -11.54 -5.29
CA TYR A 147 -6.02 -10.51 -4.87
C TYR A 147 -5.95 -9.44 -5.96
N VAL A 148 -6.09 -8.17 -5.58
CA VAL A 148 -5.95 -7.02 -6.50
C VAL A 148 -5.14 -5.91 -5.84
N GLU A 149 -4.57 -5.02 -6.66
CA GLU A 149 -4.06 -3.73 -6.22
C GLU A 149 -5.09 -2.66 -6.56
N THR A 150 -5.41 -1.73 -5.65
CA THR A 150 -6.38 -0.65 -5.91
C THR A 150 -6.03 0.11 -7.19
N LEU A 151 -4.77 0.53 -7.29
CA LEU A 151 -4.13 1.08 -8.48
C LEU A 151 -2.90 0.21 -8.79
N ALA A 152 -2.92 -0.47 -9.92
CA ALA A 152 -1.89 -1.46 -10.22
C ALA A 152 -0.58 -0.81 -10.69
N ASN A 153 0.52 -1.31 -10.18
CA ASN A 153 1.88 -0.86 -10.47
C ASN A 153 2.42 -1.55 -11.74
N PRO A 154 2.98 -0.82 -12.75
CA PRO A 154 3.26 0.62 -12.75
C PRO A 154 2.29 1.45 -13.61
N GLY A 155 1.49 0.83 -14.48
CA GLY A 155 0.66 1.48 -15.50
C GLY A 155 -0.63 2.11 -14.97
N MET A 156 -0.90 2.01 -13.67
CA MET A 156 -2.00 2.62 -12.95
C MET A 156 -3.43 2.15 -13.30
N PRO A 157 -3.69 0.99 -13.95
CA PRO A 157 -5.07 0.55 -14.12
C PRO A 157 -5.74 0.40 -12.75
N LEU A 158 -6.97 0.86 -12.65
CA LEU A 158 -7.77 0.86 -11.43
C LEU A 158 -8.62 -0.42 -11.37
N ALA A 159 -8.58 -1.13 -10.25
CA ALA A 159 -9.48 -2.23 -9.99
C ALA A 159 -10.87 -1.70 -9.59
N ASP A 160 -11.93 -2.12 -10.28
CA ASP A 160 -13.29 -1.89 -9.82
C ASP A 160 -13.59 -2.82 -8.63
N LEU A 161 -13.30 -2.30 -7.43
CA LEU A 161 -13.33 -3.10 -6.20
C LEU A 161 -14.74 -3.64 -5.91
N ALA A 162 -15.77 -2.83 -6.08
CA ALA A 162 -17.15 -3.24 -5.83
C ALA A 162 -17.59 -4.33 -6.81
N ALA A 163 -17.34 -4.13 -8.11
CA ALA A 163 -17.70 -5.12 -9.12
C ALA A 163 -16.90 -6.43 -8.96
N ILE A 164 -15.62 -6.37 -8.56
CA ILE A 164 -14.83 -7.58 -8.27
C ILE A 164 -15.36 -8.28 -7.01
N ALA A 165 -15.70 -7.52 -5.96
CA ALA A 165 -16.28 -8.07 -4.73
C ALA A 165 -17.59 -8.83 -4.98
N GLU A 166 -18.44 -8.36 -5.89
CA GLU A 166 -19.68 -9.06 -6.29
C GLU A 166 -19.40 -10.45 -6.91
N THR A 167 -18.21 -10.67 -7.46
CA THR A 167 -17.83 -11.95 -8.09
C THR A 167 -17.28 -12.98 -7.12
N LYS A 168 -17.00 -12.61 -5.87
CA LYS A 168 -16.20 -13.47 -4.97
C LYS A 168 -16.97 -14.70 -4.45
N GLY A 169 -18.31 -14.66 -4.39
CA GLY A 169 -19.11 -15.75 -3.78
C GLY A 169 -18.67 -16.01 -2.33
N ASP A 170 -18.37 -17.27 -2.01
CA ASP A 170 -17.84 -17.68 -0.69
C ASP A 170 -16.31 -17.46 -0.57
N GLY A 171 -15.64 -16.95 -1.59
CA GLY A 171 -14.22 -16.60 -1.57
C GLY A 171 -13.97 -15.27 -0.91
N LEU A 172 -12.68 -14.90 -0.80
CA LEU A 172 -12.22 -13.66 -0.20
C LEU A 172 -11.65 -12.71 -1.25
N LEU A 173 -11.84 -11.40 -1.02
CA LEU A 173 -11.17 -10.33 -1.75
C LEU A 173 -10.10 -9.68 -0.87
N VAL A 174 -8.84 -9.85 -1.24
CA VAL A 174 -7.67 -9.21 -0.63
C VAL A 174 -7.23 -8.06 -1.52
N VAL A 175 -7.13 -6.87 -0.97
CA VAL A 175 -6.75 -5.66 -1.70
C VAL A 175 -5.45 -5.09 -1.16
N ASP A 176 -4.46 -4.92 -2.03
CA ASP A 176 -3.28 -4.10 -1.74
C ASP A 176 -3.61 -2.63 -2.05
N ASN A 177 -3.75 -1.84 -0.99
CA ASN A 177 -4.15 -0.44 -1.06
C ASN A 177 -2.96 0.54 -0.98
N THR A 178 -1.76 0.04 -1.18
CA THR A 178 -0.50 0.79 -0.99
C THR A 178 -0.45 2.10 -1.78
N PHE A 179 -0.99 2.15 -3.01
CA PHE A 179 -0.94 3.35 -3.86
C PHE A 179 -1.99 4.39 -3.50
N ALA A 180 -3.12 3.97 -2.96
CA ALA A 180 -4.19 4.86 -2.56
C ALA A 180 -4.07 5.33 -1.10
N SER A 181 -3.68 4.45 -0.19
CA SER A 181 -3.82 4.61 1.26
C SER A 181 -5.29 4.76 1.72
N PRO A 182 -5.60 4.62 3.00
CA PRO A 182 -6.98 4.78 3.49
C PRO A 182 -7.51 6.21 3.36
N PHE A 183 -6.66 7.16 2.98
CA PHE A 183 -7.09 8.53 2.71
C PHE A 183 -7.80 8.66 1.36
N LEU A 184 -7.32 7.96 0.32
CA LEU A 184 -7.93 8.01 -1.01
C LEU A 184 -9.00 6.94 -1.23
N CYS A 185 -8.80 5.75 -0.66
CA CYS A 185 -9.71 4.62 -0.83
C CYS A 185 -9.71 3.74 0.42
N ARG A 186 -10.88 3.27 0.83
CA ARG A 186 -11.05 2.26 1.87
C ARG A 186 -11.67 1.01 1.25
N PRO A 187 -10.88 0.03 0.84
CA PRO A 187 -11.37 -1.13 0.12
C PRO A 187 -12.44 -1.94 0.87
N LEU A 188 -12.45 -1.93 2.21
CA LEU A 188 -13.47 -2.59 3.02
C LEU A 188 -14.88 -2.01 2.75
N GLU A 189 -14.99 -0.72 2.48
CA GLU A 189 -16.25 -0.05 2.11
C GLU A 189 -16.74 -0.47 0.72
N HIS A 190 -15.86 -1.05 -0.11
CA HIS A 190 -16.13 -1.57 -1.45
C HIS A 190 -16.23 -3.11 -1.49
N GLY A 191 -16.34 -3.77 -0.32
CA GLY A 191 -16.56 -5.21 -0.22
C GLY A 191 -15.32 -6.07 -0.18
N ALA A 192 -14.12 -5.51 0.03
CA ALA A 192 -12.92 -6.26 0.37
C ALA A 192 -13.08 -6.93 1.75
N ASP A 193 -12.41 -8.06 1.96
CA ASP A 193 -12.37 -8.77 3.23
C ASP A 193 -11.07 -8.47 4.00
N ILE A 194 -9.98 -8.27 3.27
CA ILE A 194 -8.67 -7.93 3.80
C ILE A 194 -8.07 -6.78 2.98
N VAL A 195 -7.53 -5.81 3.68
CA VAL A 195 -6.68 -4.76 3.10
C VAL A 195 -5.24 -5.00 3.53
N CYS A 196 -4.31 -4.98 2.58
CA CYS A 196 -2.88 -4.98 2.84
C CYS A 196 -2.28 -3.67 2.35
N GLU A 197 -1.27 -3.16 3.07
CA GLU A 197 -0.50 -2.01 2.62
C GLU A 197 0.98 -2.14 2.93
N SER A 198 1.80 -1.66 2.04
CA SER A 198 3.18 -1.32 2.39
C SER A 198 3.19 0.02 3.12
N ALA A 199 3.16 -0.03 4.45
CA ALA A 199 3.20 1.18 5.28
C ALA A 199 4.52 1.96 5.14
N THR A 200 5.53 1.37 4.49
CA THR A 200 6.76 2.00 4.01
C THR A 200 6.49 3.22 3.11
N LYS A 201 5.31 3.26 2.46
CA LYS A 201 4.92 4.24 1.43
C LYS A 201 4.20 5.44 2.07
N TYR A 202 3.02 5.79 1.56
CA TYR A 202 2.25 6.95 2.02
C TYR A 202 2.00 6.98 3.52
N LEU A 203 1.71 5.84 4.16
CA LEU A 203 1.41 5.80 5.59
C LEU A 203 2.57 6.38 6.42
N ASN A 204 3.80 5.98 6.14
CA ASN A 204 4.99 6.57 6.75
C ASN A 204 5.38 7.91 6.11
N GLY A 205 5.59 7.93 4.78
CA GLY A 205 5.79 9.11 3.96
C GLY A 205 7.17 9.78 4.04
N HIS A 206 8.16 9.17 4.70
CA HIS A 206 9.47 9.81 4.96
C HIS A 206 10.69 8.93 4.60
N HIS A 207 10.49 7.82 3.89
CA HIS A 207 11.55 6.89 3.43
C HIS A 207 12.46 6.31 4.53
N ASP A 208 12.05 6.35 5.79
CA ASP A 208 12.86 5.99 6.97
C ASP A 208 12.32 4.77 7.74
N VAL A 209 11.21 4.16 7.29
CA VAL A 209 10.61 2.95 7.88
C VAL A 209 10.28 1.92 6.80
N SER A 210 10.59 0.66 7.09
CA SER A 210 9.99 -0.49 6.38
C SER A 210 8.92 -1.09 7.27
N ALA A 211 7.67 -1.08 6.80
CA ALA A 211 6.54 -1.63 7.53
C ALA A 211 5.44 -2.12 6.57
N GLY A 212 4.55 -2.97 7.08
CA GLY A 212 3.33 -3.39 6.40
C GLY A 212 2.15 -3.33 7.34
N VAL A 213 0.96 -3.31 6.77
CA VAL A 213 -0.32 -3.34 7.50
C VAL A 213 -1.22 -4.38 6.86
N LEU A 214 -1.97 -5.10 7.69
CA LEU A 214 -3.12 -5.89 7.30
C LEU A 214 -4.30 -5.46 8.16
N ALA A 215 -5.44 -5.18 7.53
CA ALA A 215 -6.67 -4.75 8.19
C ALA A 215 -7.87 -5.55 7.66
N GLY A 216 -8.88 -5.78 8.51
CA GLY A 216 -10.07 -6.53 8.17
C GLY A 216 -10.90 -6.90 9.40
N SER A 217 -11.64 -8.03 9.33
CA SER A 217 -12.34 -8.56 10.49
C SER A 217 -11.37 -9.03 11.57
N LYS A 218 -11.83 -9.05 12.82
CA LYS A 218 -11.02 -9.54 13.95
C LYS A 218 -10.49 -10.95 13.73
N GLU A 219 -11.30 -11.83 13.14
CA GLU A 219 -10.93 -13.21 12.87
C GLU A 219 -9.76 -13.31 11.87
N LEU A 220 -9.86 -12.62 10.74
CA LEU A 220 -8.84 -12.64 9.69
C LEU A 220 -7.54 -11.97 10.18
N VAL A 221 -7.64 -10.87 10.91
CA VAL A 221 -6.47 -10.19 11.48
C VAL A 221 -5.81 -11.03 12.57
N GLN A 222 -6.57 -11.75 13.39
CA GLN A 222 -6.01 -12.65 14.41
C GLN A 222 -5.25 -13.82 13.76
N ALA A 223 -5.78 -14.44 12.71
CA ALA A 223 -5.08 -15.49 11.98
C ALA A 223 -3.76 -14.97 11.37
N ALA A 224 -3.77 -13.77 10.78
CA ALA A 224 -2.56 -13.14 10.25
C ALA A 224 -1.54 -12.80 11.35
N ARG A 225 -2.02 -12.37 12.54
CA ARG A 225 -1.16 -12.12 13.71
C ARG A 225 -0.49 -13.41 14.19
N GLU A 226 -1.23 -14.52 14.30
CA GLU A 226 -0.69 -15.83 14.69
C GLU A 226 0.40 -16.27 13.70
N HIS A 227 0.15 -16.16 12.40
CA HIS A 227 1.17 -16.40 11.38
C HIS A 227 2.42 -15.54 11.60
N GLN A 228 2.26 -14.25 11.91
CA GLN A 228 3.38 -13.34 12.19
C GLN A 228 4.15 -13.76 13.45
N VAL A 229 3.47 -14.17 14.51
CA VAL A 229 4.09 -14.68 15.75
C VAL A 229 4.98 -15.87 15.47
N ASP A 230 4.51 -16.80 14.64
CA ASP A 230 5.23 -18.03 14.29
C ASP A 230 6.40 -17.77 13.34
N THR A 231 6.24 -16.85 12.38
CA THR A 231 7.24 -16.55 11.34
C THR A 231 8.19 -15.43 11.69
N GLY A 232 7.90 -14.64 12.73
CA GLY A 232 8.79 -13.60 13.25
C GLY A 232 8.75 -12.24 12.50
N GLY A 233 7.75 -12.02 11.64
CA GLY A 233 7.61 -10.80 10.83
C GLY A 233 7.10 -9.56 11.60
N MET A 234 7.41 -9.42 12.91
CA MET A 234 6.95 -8.32 13.75
C MET A 234 7.62 -6.99 13.37
N LEU A 235 6.87 -5.90 13.50
CA LEU A 235 7.42 -4.55 13.46
C LEU A 235 8.08 -4.22 14.81
N ASP A 236 9.22 -3.51 14.80
CA ASP A 236 9.85 -3.05 16.03
C ASP A 236 9.18 -1.77 16.58
N PRO A 237 9.26 -1.51 17.91
CA PRO A 237 8.56 -0.38 18.53
C PRO A 237 9.03 0.99 18.04
N PHE A 238 10.28 1.16 17.63
CA PHE A 238 10.80 2.43 17.13
C PHE A 238 10.23 2.72 15.72
N SER A 239 10.22 1.72 14.85
CA SER A 239 9.56 1.81 13.54
C SER A 239 8.05 2.06 13.69
N ALA A 240 7.39 1.43 14.68
CA ALA A 240 5.98 1.68 14.98
C ALA A 240 5.73 3.15 15.41
N PHE A 241 6.62 3.71 16.22
CA PHE A 241 6.57 5.13 16.62
C PHE A 241 6.74 6.06 15.41
N LEU A 242 7.71 5.81 14.53
CA LEU A 242 7.93 6.62 13.33
C LEU A 242 6.72 6.54 12.39
N LEU A 243 6.19 5.34 12.17
CA LEU A 243 5.00 5.15 11.36
C LEU A 243 3.79 5.91 11.96
N ARG A 244 3.57 5.78 13.27
CA ARG A 244 2.51 6.54 13.97
C ARG A 244 2.67 8.05 13.82
N ARG A 245 3.91 8.54 13.84
CA ARG A 245 4.24 9.95 13.57
C ARG A 245 3.91 10.33 12.13
N GLY A 246 4.25 9.48 11.15
CA GLY A 246 3.95 9.68 9.74
C GLY A 246 2.44 9.78 9.47
N LEU A 247 1.63 8.92 10.10
CA LEU A 247 0.16 8.93 9.96
C LEU A 247 -0.48 10.28 10.30
N LYS A 248 0.09 11.04 11.25
CA LYS A 248 -0.46 12.35 11.67
C LYS A 248 -0.49 13.39 10.55
N THR A 249 0.32 13.23 9.52
CA THR A 249 0.42 14.14 8.36
C THR A 249 0.00 13.47 7.06
N LEU A 250 -0.57 12.28 7.10
CA LEU A 250 -0.94 11.51 5.90
C LEU A 250 -1.83 12.32 4.96
N ALA A 251 -2.94 12.87 5.45
CA ALA A 251 -3.86 13.66 4.65
C ALA A 251 -3.17 14.85 3.98
N LEU A 252 -2.42 15.65 4.75
CA LEU A 252 -1.71 16.83 4.23
C LEU A 252 -0.71 16.47 3.12
N ARG A 253 -0.02 15.33 3.26
CA ARG A 253 0.96 14.88 2.27
C ARG A 253 0.28 14.35 1.02
N VAL A 254 -0.77 13.55 1.17
CA VAL A 254 -1.50 12.99 0.03
C VAL A 254 -2.23 14.10 -0.74
N GLU A 255 -2.91 15.04 -0.08
CA GLU A 255 -3.53 16.20 -0.72
C GLU A 255 -2.52 17.01 -1.52
N ARG A 256 -1.35 17.32 -0.93
CA ARG A 256 -0.31 18.08 -1.62
C ARG A 256 0.27 17.31 -2.81
N SER A 257 0.60 16.03 -2.64
CA SER A 257 1.15 15.22 -3.73
C SER A 257 0.13 15.00 -4.86
N SER A 258 -1.17 14.86 -4.55
CA SER A 258 -2.25 14.77 -5.54
C SER A 258 -2.37 16.04 -6.36
N LEU A 259 -2.36 17.20 -5.70
CA LEU A 259 -2.38 18.51 -6.37
C LEU A 259 -1.18 18.69 -7.32
N ASN A 260 0.02 18.37 -6.82
CA ASN A 260 1.25 18.46 -7.62
C ASN A 260 1.24 17.46 -8.79
N ALA A 261 0.73 16.24 -8.57
CA ALA A 261 0.63 15.21 -9.60
C ALA A 261 -0.37 15.62 -10.70
N HIS A 262 -1.48 16.24 -10.33
CA HIS A 262 -2.44 16.74 -11.30
C HIS A 262 -1.84 17.87 -12.16
N GLN A 263 -1.13 18.81 -11.53
CA GLN A 263 -0.44 19.89 -12.25
C GLN A 263 0.61 19.34 -13.22
N LEU A 264 1.43 18.39 -12.75
CA LEU A 264 2.46 17.75 -13.57
C LEU A 264 1.83 16.93 -14.71
N ALA A 265 0.81 16.12 -14.43
CA ALA A 265 0.13 15.27 -15.43
C ALA A 265 -0.49 16.13 -16.54
N THR A 266 -1.15 17.24 -16.20
CA THR A 266 -1.72 18.18 -17.16
C THR A 266 -0.64 18.80 -18.06
N PHE A 267 0.50 19.19 -17.50
CA PHE A 267 1.63 19.68 -18.29
C PHE A 267 2.19 18.60 -19.24
N LEU A 268 2.36 17.38 -18.74
CA LEU A 268 2.94 16.28 -19.52
C LEU A 268 2.03 15.81 -20.65
N GLU A 269 0.71 15.76 -20.43
CA GLU A 269 -0.26 15.34 -21.45
C GLU A 269 -0.24 16.22 -22.70
N GLY A 270 0.01 17.52 -22.53
CA GLY A 270 0.13 18.45 -23.65
C GLY A 270 1.52 18.51 -24.31
N HIS A 271 2.51 17.75 -23.82
CA HIS A 271 3.89 17.91 -24.26
C HIS A 271 4.22 17.00 -25.46
N PRO A 272 4.79 17.53 -26.57
CA PRO A 272 4.98 16.77 -27.84
C PRO A 272 5.95 15.58 -27.74
N ARG A 273 6.80 15.51 -26.73
CA ARG A 273 7.72 14.38 -26.51
C ARG A 273 7.15 13.28 -25.61
N VAL A 274 5.97 13.49 -25.01
CA VAL A 274 5.28 12.53 -24.18
C VAL A 274 4.24 11.80 -25.03
N GLU A 275 4.36 10.48 -25.12
CA GLU A 275 3.42 9.66 -25.91
C GLU A 275 2.12 9.43 -25.19
N ARG A 276 2.19 9.23 -23.87
CA ARG A 276 1.02 9.01 -23.01
C ARG A 276 1.31 9.35 -21.56
N VAL A 277 0.28 9.81 -20.85
CA VAL A 277 0.27 9.94 -19.38
C VAL A 277 -0.81 9.03 -18.81
N HIS A 278 -0.45 8.23 -17.82
CA HIS A 278 -1.37 7.39 -17.06
C HIS A 278 -1.56 8.03 -15.69
N TYR A 279 -2.69 8.68 -15.49
CA TYR A 279 -3.02 9.35 -14.23
C TYR A 279 -4.52 9.40 -14.02
N ALA A 280 -4.99 8.94 -12.87
CA ALA A 280 -6.41 8.79 -12.56
C ALA A 280 -7.18 10.13 -12.55
N GLY A 281 -6.48 11.26 -12.45
CA GLY A 281 -7.06 12.62 -12.43
C GLY A 281 -7.20 13.29 -13.79
N LEU A 282 -6.79 12.65 -14.90
CA LEU A 282 -6.99 13.20 -16.24
C LEU A 282 -8.26 12.65 -16.87
N GLU A 283 -9.03 13.49 -17.56
CA GLU A 283 -10.22 13.05 -18.31
C GLU A 283 -9.90 12.03 -19.41
N SER A 284 -8.67 12.02 -19.92
CA SER A 284 -8.15 11.03 -20.88
C SER A 284 -7.84 9.65 -20.27
N PHE A 285 -7.86 9.53 -18.93
CA PHE A 285 -7.66 8.26 -18.27
C PHE A 285 -8.82 7.29 -18.57
N PRO A 286 -8.56 6.06 -19.07
CA PRO A 286 -9.61 5.17 -19.54
C PRO A 286 -10.69 4.83 -18.49
N GLN A 287 -10.32 4.91 -17.21
CA GLN A 287 -11.21 4.59 -16.09
C GLN A 287 -11.52 5.83 -15.23
N TYR A 288 -11.55 7.03 -15.85
CA TYR A 288 -11.75 8.31 -15.15
C TYR A 288 -13.04 8.33 -14.31
N GLU A 289 -14.15 7.88 -14.87
CA GLU A 289 -15.45 7.82 -14.15
C GLU A 289 -15.39 6.88 -12.93
N LEU A 290 -14.71 5.74 -13.07
CA LEU A 290 -14.48 4.84 -11.95
C LEU A 290 -13.60 5.50 -10.88
N ALA A 291 -12.55 6.20 -11.30
CA ALA A 291 -11.67 6.93 -10.38
C ALA A 291 -12.44 7.97 -9.57
N LEU A 292 -13.29 8.77 -10.22
CA LEU A 292 -14.14 9.77 -9.55
C LEU A 292 -15.13 9.15 -8.54
N SER A 293 -15.58 7.93 -8.78
CA SER A 293 -16.55 7.26 -7.91
C SER A 293 -15.90 6.48 -6.76
N GLN A 294 -14.69 5.95 -6.96
CA GLN A 294 -14.03 5.04 -6.02
C GLN A 294 -12.95 5.72 -5.17
N LEU A 295 -12.31 6.76 -5.68
CA LEU A 295 -11.22 7.46 -5.01
C LEU A 295 -11.67 8.83 -4.50
N ALA A 296 -11.21 9.21 -3.30
CA ALA A 296 -11.46 10.55 -2.75
C ALA A 296 -10.69 11.66 -3.48
N ASP A 297 -9.56 11.32 -4.10
CA ASP A 297 -8.72 12.16 -4.96
C ASP A 297 -7.87 11.24 -5.86
N SER A 298 -7.17 11.80 -6.84
CA SER A 298 -6.44 11.03 -7.87
C SER A 298 -5.07 10.51 -7.42
N GLY A 299 -4.57 10.94 -6.27
CA GLY A 299 -3.31 10.50 -5.68
C GLY A 299 -2.06 11.12 -6.31
N GLY A 300 -0.90 10.80 -5.72
CA GLY A 300 0.39 11.37 -6.11
C GLY A 300 1.22 10.49 -7.06
N ILE A 301 0.67 9.44 -7.66
CA ILE A 301 1.40 8.54 -8.57
C ILE A 301 0.87 8.72 -9.98
N LEU A 302 1.79 8.89 -10.94
CA LEU A 302 1.49 8.83 -12.36
C LEU A 302 2.54 8.00 -13.11
N ALA A 303 2.21 7.57 -14.31
CA ALA A 303 3.20 7.04 -15.23
C ALA A 303 3.16 7.81 -16.55
N LEU A 304 4.31 7.94 -17.20
CA LEU A 304 4.41 8.56 -18.52
C LEU A 304 5.20 7.66 -19.47
N GLU A 305 4.86 7.72 -20.74
CA GLU A 305 5.55 7.00 -21.81
C GLU A 305 6.31 7.97 -22.71
N LEU A 306 7.58 7.66 -22.91
CA LEU A 306 8.48 8.35 -23.84
C LEU A 306 8.86 7.43 -24.99
N GLY A 307 9.46 7.97 -26.05
CA GLY A 307 9.82 7.27 -27.28
C GLY A 307 10.83 6.12 -27.14
N GLY A 308 10.68 5.29 -26.13
CA GLY A 308 11.47 4.10 -25.85
C GLY A 308 12.49 4.27 -24.73
N ARG A 309 13.29 3.21 -24.50
CA ARG A 309 14.20 3.10 -23.36
C ARG A 309 15.25 4.20 -23.32
N GLU A 310 15.86 4.50 -24.45
CA GLU A 310 16.94 5.50 -24.54
C GLU A 310 16.41 6.90 -24.16
N ALA A 311 15.20 7.25 -24.63
CA ALA A 311 14.56 8.51 -24.27
C ALA A 311 14.20 8.55 -22.76
N ALA A 312 13.70 7.45 -22.21
CA ALA A 312 13.37 7.35 -20.78
C ALA A 312 14.62 7.48 -19.90
N GLU A 313 15.72 6.82 -20.23
CA GLU A 313 16.99 6.92 -19.52
C GLU A 313 17.59 8.33 -19.62
N ALA A 314 17.62 8.92 -20.83
CA ALA A 314 18.12 10.28 -21.05
C ALA A 314 17.28 11.33 -20.28
N PHE A 315 15.95 11.17 -20.28
CA PHE A 315 15.06 12.00 -19.49
C PHE A 315 15.38 11.94 -17.98
N MET A 316 15.46 10.72 -17.44
CA MET A 316 15.79 10.52 -16.04
C MET A 316 17.13 11.15 -15.66
N ASP A 317 18.14 11.01 -16.53
CA ASP A 317 19.47 11.56 -16.29
C ASP A 317 19.51 13.10 -16.35
N ALA A 318 18.57 13.71 -17.06
CA ALA A 318 18.44 15.15 -17.18
C ALA A 318 17.74 15.82 -15.98
N LEU A 319 16.97 15.08 -15.17
CA LEU A 319 16.29 15.59 -13.98
C LEU A 319 17.28 16.11 -12.94
N GLN A 320 16.95 17.23 -12.30
CA GLN A 320 17.80 17.90 -11.30
C GLN A 320 17.17 17.88 -9.90
N LEU A 321 15.83 18.00 -9.82
CA LEU A 321 15.08 17.98 -8.55
C LEU A 321 14.62 16.57 -8.20
N ALA A 322 13.93 15.88 -9.12
CA ALA A 322 13.39 14.57 -8.88
C ALA A 322 14.48 13.49 -8.77
N TYR A 323 14.39 12.67 -7.72
CA TYR A 323 15.37 11.61 -7.49
C TYR A 323 15.13 10.38 -8.37
N ARG A 324 16.18 9.79 -8.89
CA ARG A 324 16.17 8.46 -9.52
C ARG A 324 16.23 7.39 -8.44
N ALA A 325 15.06 6.97 -7.95
CA ALA A 325 14.99 6.04 -6.84
C ALA A 325 13.82 5.05 -6.97
N THR A 326 13.92 3.97 -6.25
CA THR A 326 12.81 3.06 -5.99
C THR A 326 11.92 3.62 -4.89
N SER A 327 10.83 2.91 -4.56
CA SER A 327 9.83 3.34 -3.58
C SER A 327 8.85 4.38 -4.15
N LEU A 328 8.03 4.96 -3.30
CA LEU A 328 6.99 5.96 -3.62
C LEU A 328 6.36 6.52 -2.33
N GLY A 329 5.52 7.53 -2.49
CA GLY A 329 4.67 8.04 -1.40
C GLY A 329 5.41 8.82 -0.31
N GLY A 330 6.67 9.21 -0.57
CA GLY A 330 7.42 10.12 0.28
C GLY A 330 7.11 11.58 -0.02
N VAL A 331 7.76 12.47 0.74
CA VAL A 331 7.65 13.92 0.53
C VAL A 331 8.49 14.41 -0.65
N GLU A 332 9.47 13.60 -1.09
CA GLU A 332 10.31 13.88 -2.25
C GLU A 332 9.73 13.26 -3.52
N THR A 333 9.86 13.97 -4.65
CA THR A 333 9.53 13.42 -5.97
C THR A 333 10.57 12.41 -6.41
N VAL A 334 10.12 11.19 -6.75
CA VAL A 334 10.99 10.12 -7.24
C VAL A 334 10.50 9.56 -8.57
N VAL A 335 11.46 9.26 -9.46
CA VAL A 335 11.21 8.68 -10.78
C VAL A 335 11.93 7.34 -10.90
N SER A 336 11.25 6.35 -11.46
CA SER A 336 11.81 5.02 -11.71
C SER A 336 11.42 4.51 -13.09
N HIS A 337 12.29 3.66 -13.68
CA HIS A 337 12.03 2.93 -14.90
C HIS A 337 11.66 1.48 -14.56
N PRO A 338 10.37 1.10 -14.57
CA PRO A 338 9.91 -0.20 -14.07
C PRO A 338 10.57 -1.39 -14.75
N ALA A 339 10.74 -1.35 -16.07
CA ALA A 339 11.34 -2.44 -16.83
C ALA A 339 12.77 -2.80 -16.38
N SER A 340 13.57 -1.82 -15.93
CA SER A 340 14.94 -2.05 -15.45
C SER A 340 15.07 -2.16 -13.92
N THR A 341 13.99 -1.88 -13.17
CA THR A 341 14.02 -1.86 -11.71
C THR A 341 13.04 -2.86 -11.08
N SER A 342 11.80 -2.44 -10.81
CA SER A 342 10.82 -3.25 -10.07
C SER A 342 10.33 -4.51 -10.81
N HIS A 343 10.41 -4.53 -12.14
CA HIS A 343 9.98 -5.65 -12.98
C HIS A 343 11.14 -6.27 -13.82
N ARG A 344 12.40 -6.01 -13.43
CA ARG A 344 13.58 -6.50 -14.14
C ARG A 344 13.66 -8.03 -14.29
N GLN A 345 12.91 -8.78 -13.50
CA GLN A 345 12.84 -10.25 -13.58
C GLN A 345 11.80 -10.74 -14.59
N PHE A 346 10.99 -9.85 -15.17
CA PHE A 346 9.98 -10.21 -16.16
C PHE A 346 10.62 -10.45 -17.53
N THR A 347 10.08 -11.42 -18.27
CA THR A 347 10.44 -11.58 -19.70
C THR A 347 9.80 -10.46 -20.52
N PRO A 348 10.26 -10.22 -21.78
CA PRO A 348 9.61 -9.24 -22.65
C PRO A 348 8.10 -9.47 -22.82
N GLU A 349 7.66 -10.73 -22.91
CA GLU A 349 6.25 -11.10 -23.03
C GLU A 349 5.47 -10.77 -21.75
N GLN A 350 6.10 -10.98 -20.57
CA GLN A 350 5.49 -10.64 -19.29
C GLN A 350 5.39 -9.12 -19.09
N LEU A 351 6.43 -8.36 -19.51
CA LEU A 351 6.37 -6.88 -19.49
C LEU A 351 5.25 -6.37 -20.40
N ALA A 352 5.15 -6.89 -21.62
CA ALA A 352 4.08 -6.53 -22.55
C ALA A 352 2.69 -6.89 -21.98
N GLY A 353 2.56 -8.08 -21.39
CA GLY A 353 1.31 -8.54 -20.74
C GLY A 353 0.90 -7.70 -19.52
N ALA A 354 1.87 -7.05 -18.87
CA ALA A 354 1.65 -6.11 -17.77
C ALA A 354 1.49 -4.65 -18.24
N GLY A 355 1.53 -4.38 -19.56
CA GLY A 355 1.44 -3.05 -20.12
C GLY A 355 2.69 -2.17 -19.88
N ILE A 356 3.84 -2.80 -19.66
CA ILE A 356 5.10 -2.09 -19.38
C ILE A 356 5.89 -1.96 -20.68
N THR A 357 5.85 -0.76 -21.26
CA THR A 357 6.65 -0.43 -22.46
C THR A 357 8.10 -0.11 -22.08
N PRO A 358 9.04 -0.20 -23.07
CA PRO A 358 10.43 0.20 -22.83
C PRO A 358 10.61 1.68 -22.44
N GLY A 359 9.66 2.55 -22.79
CA GLY A 359 9.69 3.98 -22.48
C GLY A 359 8.89 4.38 -21.25
N LEU A 360 8.28 3.42 -20.54
CA LEU A 360 7.42 3.71 -19.37
C LEU A 360 8.27 4.12 -18.18
N LEU A 361 7.94 5.30 -17.63
CA LEU A 361 8.46 5.81 -16.37
C LEU A 361 7.32 5.93 -15.36
N ARG A 362 7.58 5.55 -14.10
CA ARG A 362 6.67 5.80 -12.98
C ARG A 362 7.22 6.96 -12.15
N VAL A 363 6.36 7.93 -11.86
CA VAL A 363 6.64 9.10 -11.03
C VAL A 363 5.82 9.00 -9.76
N SER A 364 6.46 9.06 -8.61
CA SER A 364 5.83 9.35 -7.33
C SER A 364 6.08 10.81 -7.02
N VAL A 365 5.07 11.61 -7.16
CA VAL A 365 5.15 13.06 -6.98
C VAL A 365 5.14 13.38 -5.49
N GLY A 366 6.05 14.22 -5.06
CA GLY A 366 6.23 14.62 -3.68
C GLY A 366 5.45 15.88 -3.29
N CYS A 367 5.91 16.50 -2.21
CA CYS A 367 5.27 17.65 -1.58
C CYS A 367 6.01 18.97 -1.83
N GLU A 368 6.97 18.98 -2.73
CA GLU A 368 7.72 20.17 -3.15
C GLU A 368 6.76 21.24 -3.78
N ASP A 369 7.29 22.39 -4.11
CA ASP A 369 6.50 23.36 -4.88
C ASP A 369 6.21 22.82 -6.29
N GLY A 370 4.93 22.76 -6.66
CA GLY A 370 4.49 22.14 -7.92
C GLY A 370 5.12 22.78 -9.17
N ASP A 371 5.34 24.09 -9.15
CA ASP A 371 6.00 24.80 -10.25
C ASP A 371 7.46 24.38 -10.44
N ASP A 372 8.18 24.06 -9.34
CA ASP A 372 9.56 23.57 -9.39
C ASP A 372 9.62 22.16 -9.98
N ILE A 373 8.67 21.30 -9.60
CA ILE A 373 8.54 19.95 -10.17
C ILE A 373 8.28 20.05 -11.69
N VAL A 374 7.32 20.88 -12.11
CA VAL A 374 7.01 21.08 -13.54
C VAL A 374 8.20 21.69 -14.29
N ALA A 375 8.93 22.63 -13.68
CA ALA A 375 10.13 23.21 -14.29
C ALA A 375 11.25 22.19 -14.49
N ASP A 376 11.47 21.28 -13.52
CA ASP A 376 12.46 20.20 -13.63
C ASP A 376 12.13 19.24 -14.78
N PHE A 377 10.86 18.78 -14.86
CA PHE A 377 10.40 17.90 -15.93
C PHE A 377 10.45 18.57 -17.31
N ARG A 378 10.06 19.85 -17.40
CA ARG A 378 10.19 20.64 -18.65
C ARG A 378 11.63 20.72 -19.11
N GLY A 379 12.56 21.09 -18.22
CA GLY A 379 13.97 21.19 -18.54
C GLY A 379 14.60 19.86 -18.94
N ALA A 380 14.13 18.74 -18.38
CA ALA A 380 14.55 17.41 -18.78
C ALA A 380 14.02 17.02 -20.19
N LEU A 381 12.75 17.31 -20.48
CA LEU A 381 12.14 17.06 -21.80
C LEU A 381 12.76 17.91 -22.93
N GLU A 382 13.18 19.15 -22.64
CA GLU A 382 13.86 20.03 -23.62
C GLU A 382 15.24 19.52 -24.04
N ARG A 383 15.86 18.66 -23.23
CA ARG A 383 17.19 18.06 -23.49
C ARG A 383 17.13 16.76 -24.32
N LEU A 384 15.94 16.17 -24.49
CA LEU A 384 15.71 15.03 -25.38
C LEU A 384 15.70 15.48 -26.85
#